data_e5152188bfbff01ccda641322260316a
#
_entry.id   e5152188bfbff01ccda641322260316a
#
_cell.length_a   1.000
_cell.length_b   1.000
_cell.length_c   1.000
_cell.angle_alpha   90.00
_cell.angle_beta   90.00
_cell.angle_gamma   90.00
#
_symmetry.space_group_name_H-M   'P 1'
#
loop_
_entity.id
_entity.type
_entity.pdbx_description
1 polymer ?
#
loop_
_entity_poly.entity_id
_entity_poly.type
_entity_poly.pdbx_seq_one_letter_code
_entity_poly.pdbx_strand_id
1 'polypeptide(L)'
;EWWYPSYIEDVCPGLPDWEALNACAAMFATPDSGGKGRFLGGPVDWLKGDQERVEGLEMDFIVENAGTAGALWAALEAASANQEPIVLFNWTPNFIEAMYDGKFIEFPTFADECRTDASWGLNPETTHDCGNPKDGYLKLGVWEGFPAKWPNAYAAVQNMNFSNLDIAQLAMYVDIDGMEPEDAAALWLSENCARWTGWSGADASVCPEAPAAPEVDLTPGEGVELTMCRANWASGYIQAEIVRQILQQAGFGVSDPA
;
A
#
# COMPACT_ATOMS: atom_id res chain seq x y z
N GLU A 1 -10.06 3.26 2.98
CA GLU A 1 -10.66 2.12 3.69
C GLU A 1 -10.00 1.96 5.06
N TRP A 2 -10.60 1.13 5.93
CA TRP A 2 -10.03 0.84 7.26
C TRP A 2 -8.94 -0.22 7.12
N TRP A 3 -7.76 0.08 7.61
CA TRP A 3 -6.58 -0.78 7.51
C TRP A 3 -5.88 -0.87 8.87
N TYR A 4 -5.22 -2.01 9.13
CA TYR A 4 -4.47 -2.24 10.36
C TYR A 4 -3.18 -3.02 10.08
N PRO A 5 -2.10 -2.83 10.85
CA PRO A 5 -0.89 -3.64 10.77
C PRO A 5 -1.12 -5.07 11.26
N SER A 6 -0.56 -6.07 10.57
CA SER A 6 -0.80 -7.49 10.84
C SER A 6 -0.45 -7.95 12.25
N TYR A 7 0.47 -7.28 12.94
CA TYR A 7 0.81 -7.63 14.33
C TYR A 7 -0.38 -7.51 15.30
N ILE A 8 -1.43 -6.81 14.93
CA ILE A 8 -2.64 -6.66 15.75
C ILE A 8 -3.45 -7.97 15.80
N GLU A 9 -3.30 -8.85 14.82
CA GLU A 9 -4.01 -10.16 14.81
C GLU A 9 -3.63 -11.02 16.02
N ASP A 10 -2.43 -10.86 16.55
CA ASP A 10 -1.98 -11.61 17.74
C ASP A 10 -2.76 -11.25 19.02
N VAL A 11 -3.31 -10.04 19.07
CA VAL A 11 -4.00 -9.50 20.25
C VAL A 11 -5.49 -9.24 20.03
N CYS A 12 -5.94 -9.23 18.78
CA CYS A 12 -7.35 -9.12 18.37
C CYS A 12 -7.69 -10.27 17.42
N PRO A 13 -7.96 -11.47 17.94
CA PRO A 13 -8.25 -12.64 17.12
C PRO A 13 -9.58 -12.49 16.38
N GLY A 14 -9.60 -12.95 15.13
CA GLY A 14 -10.74 -12.87 14.25
C GLY A 14 -10.67 -11.76 13.20
N LEU A 15 -9.68 -10.85 13.30
CA LEU A 15 -9.38 -9.92 12.21
C LEU A 15 -9.07 -10.70 10.92
N PRO A 16 -9.45 -10.20 9.74
CA PRO A 16 -9.92 -8.84 9.43
C PRO A 16 -11.43 -8.57 9.58
N ASP A 17 -12.20 -9.46 10.16
CA ASP A 17 -13.64 -9.29 10.33
C ASP A 17 -13.98 -8.05 11.18
N TRP A 18 -14.96 -7.24 10.74
CA TRP A 18 -15.34 -6.00 11.42
C TRP A 18 -16.01 -6.23 12.79
N GLU A 19 -16.74 -7.35 12.98
CA GLU A 19 -17.34 -7.69 14.28
C GLU A 19 -16.23 -8.04 15.28
N ALA A 20 -15.18 -8.74 14.83
CA ALA A 20 -14.00 -9.01 15.63
C ALA A 20 -13.27 -7.72 16.00
N LEU A 21 -13.08 -6.78 15.04
CA LEU A 21 -12.53 -5.46 15.33
C LEU A 21 -13.37 -4.74 16.40
N ASN A 22 -14.69 -4.76 16.26
CA ASN A 22 -15.59 -4.10 17.20
C ASN A 22 -15.53 -4.73 18.60
N ALA A 23 -15.40 -6.04 18.69
CA ALA A 23 -15.20 -6.74 19.96
C ALA A 23 -13.87 -6.34 20.65
N CYS A 24 -12.87 -5.93 19.88
CA CYS A 24 -11.57 -5.45 20.37
C CYS A 24 -11.51 -3.92 20.54
N ALA A 25 -12.59 -3.18 20.37
CA ALA A 25 -12.59 -1.71 20.28
C ALA A 25 -11.81 -1.02 21.39
N ALA A 26 -11.95 -1.49 22.63
CA ALA A 26 -11.24 -0.92 23.79
C ALA A 26 -9.71 -0.91 23.65
N MET A 27 -9.13 -1.79 22.85
CA MET A 27 -7.67 -1.82 22.60
C MET A 27 -7.19 -0.62 21.80
N PHE A 28 -8.06 -0.07 20.96
CA PHE A 28 -7.80 1.09 20.11
C PHE A 28 -8.18 2.41 20.77
N ALA A 29 -8.56 2.38 22.07
CA ALA A 29 -8.96 3.58 22.79
C ALA A 29 -7.79 4.53 22.98
N THR A 30 -8.07 5.82 22.91
CA THR A 30 -7.16 6.92 23.23
C THR A 30 -7.69 7.70 24.44
N PRO A 31 -6.88 8.55 25.10
CA PRO A 31 -7.35 9.35 26.21
C PRO A 31 -8.60 10.17 25.90
N ASP A 32 -8.75 10.60 24.66
CA ASP A 32 -9.86 11.47 24.23
C ASP A 32 -11.06 10.71 23.63
N SER A 33 -10.92 9.38 23.43
CA SER A 33 -11.98 8.57 22.81
C SER A 33 -13.12 8.16 23.76
N GLY A 34 -13.02 8.50 25.03
CA GLY A 34 -14.03 8.15 26.05
C GLY A 34 -14.17 6.64 26.29
N GLY A 35 -13.12 5.88 26.04
CA GLY A 35 -13.06 4.42 26.20
C GLY A 35 -13.52 3.64 24.95
N LYS A 36 -13.98 4.31 23.93
CA LYS A 36 -14.27 3.71 22.62
C LYS A 36 -12.99 3.54 21.80
N GLY A 37 -12.97 2.61 20.87
CA GLY A 37 -11.90 2.51 19.88
C GLY A 37 -11.80 3.79 19.04
N ARG A 38 -10.60 4.16 18.62
CA ARG A 38 -10.37 5.25 17.67
C ARG A 38 -10.05 4.68 16.30
N PHE A 39 -10.83 5.07 15.29
CA PHE A 39 -10.41 4.99 13.89
C PHE A 39 -9.81 6.33 13.48
N LEU A 40 -8.55 6.32 13.01
CA LEU A 40 -7.89 7.51 12.49
C LEU A 40 -8.23 7.67 11.01
N GLY A 41 -9.22 8.49 10.72
CA GLY A 41 -9.71 8.77 9.37
C GLY A 41 -8.81 9.73 8.59
N GLY A 42 -9.00 9.78 7.28
CA GLY A 42 -8.35 10.78 6.42
C GLY A 42 -8.86 12.20 6.69
N PRO A 43 -8.29 13.22 6.01
CA PRO A 43 -8.80 14.58 6.07
C PRO A 43 -10.32 14.65 5.86
N VAL A 44 -10.98 15.52 6.62
CA VAL A 44 -12.47 15.65 6.61
C VAL A 44 -13.03 15.90 5.21
N ASP A 45 -12.32 16.66 4.38
CA ASP A 45 -12.71 16.99 3.01
C ASP A 45 -12.68 15.80 2.04
N TRP A 46 -12.11 14.67 2.46
CA TRP A 46 -12.17 13.43 1.66
C TRP A 46 -13.54 12.75 1.68
N LEU A 47 -14.45 13.11 2.58
CA LEU A 47 -15.84 12.68 2.64
C LEU A 47 -16.05 11.16 2.50
N LYS A 48 -15.46 10.37 3.41
CA LYS A 48 -15.42 8.90 3.28
C LYS A 48 -16.64 8.16 3.86
N GLY A 49 -17.49 8.83 4.63
CA GLY A 49 -18.64 8.21 5.28
C GLY A 49 -18.27 7.26 6.42
N ASP A 50 -17.11 7.49 7.06
CA ASP A 50 -16.63 6.61 8.13
C ASP A 50 -17.45 6.81 9.41
N GLN A 51 -17.91 8.04 9.69
CA GLN A 51 -18.78 8.32 10.83
C GLN A 51 -20.13 7.63 10.67
N GLU A 52 -20.72 7.73 9.47
CA GLU A 52 -21.98 7.07 9.13
C GLU A 52 -21.84 5.54 9.20
N ARG A 53 -20.68 4.98 8.86
CA ARG A 53 -20.42 3.54 9.01
C ARG A 53 -20.37 3.12 10.47
N VAL A 54 -19.69 3.88 11.32
CA VAL A 54 -19.65 3.63 12.77
C VAL A 54 -21.06 3.64 13.37
N GLU A 55 -21.89 4.60 12.97
CA GLU A 55 -23.29 4.70 13.41
C GLU A 55 -24.15 3.58 12.82
N GLY A 56 -24.05 3.34 11.52
CA GLY A 56 -24.82 2.32 10.81
C GLY A 56 -24.55 0.90 11.29
N LEU A 57 -23.31 0.59 11.64
CA LEU A 57 -22.92 -0.73 12.18
C LEU A 57 -22.91 -0.77 13.71
N GLU A 58 -23.35 0.29 14.38
CA GLU A 58 -23.37 0.39 15.86
C GLU A 58 -22.01 0.04 16.50
N MET A 59 -20.90 0.50 15.86
CA MET A 59 -19.57 0.18 16.33
C MET A 59 -19.19 0.99 17.58
N ASP A 60 -18.45 0.36 18.48
CA ASP A 60 -17.91 1.04 19.67
C ASP A 60 -16.62 1.81 19.35
N PHE A 61 -16.66 2.58 18.29
CA PHE A 61 -15.58 3.42 17.77
C PHE A 61 -15.99 4.88 17.68
N ILE A 62 -14.98 5.74 17.68
CA ILE A 62 -15.09 7.13 17.22
C ILE A 62 -14.26 7.31 15.97
N VAL A 63 -14.63 8.25 15.13
CA VAL A 63 -13.83 8.69 13.99
C VAL A 63 -13.08 9.96 14.36
N GLU A 64 -11.76 9.91 14.35
CA GLU A 64 -10.89 11.07 14.48
C GLU A 64 -10.21 11.32 13.14
N ASN A 65 -10.39 12.49 12.55
CA ASN A 65 -9.84 12.78 11.24
C ASN A 65 -8.46 13.41 11.34
N ALA A 66 -7.50 12.83 10.65
CA ALA A 66 -6.18 13.43 10.46
C ALA A 66 -6.27 14.68 9.57
N GLY A 67 -5.47 15.70 9.87
CA GLY A 67 -5.47 16.92 9.08
C GLY A 67 -4.84 16.79 7.69
N THR A 68 -3.95 15.80 7.52
CA THR A 68 -3.24 15.51 6.26
C THR A 68 -2.95 14.02 6.13
N ALA A 69 -2.64 13.55 4.90
CA ALA A 69 -2.14 12.19 4.69
C ALA A 69 -0.85 11.91 5.48
N GLY A 70 0.07 12.88 5.53
CA GLY A 70 1.31 12.75 6.31
C GLY A 70 1.07 12.51 7.81
N ALA A 71 -0.01 13.04 8.38
CA ALA A 71 -0.37 12.78 9.77
C ALA A 71 -0.84 11.33 9.99
N LEU A 72 -1.52 10.71 9.01
CA LEU A 72 -1.86 9.28 9.04
C LEU A 72 -0.59 8.43 9.10
N TRP A 73 0.38 8.76 8.24
CA TRP A 73 1.62 7.99 8.12
C TRP A 73 2.51 8.12 9.35
N ALA A 74 2.62 9.33 9.90
CA ALA A 74 3.35 9.55 11.15
C ALA A 74 2.73 8.78 12.33
N ALA A 75 1.40 8.70 12.40
CA ALA A 75 0.71 7.92 13.42
C ALA A 75 0.94 6.41 13.23
N LEU A 76 0.92 5.93 11.99
CA LEU A 76 1.22 4.52 11.66
C LEU A 76 2.67 4.15 12.04
N GLU A 77 3.63 5.00 11.67
CA GLU A 77 5.04 4.80 11.99
C GLU A 77 5.25 4.72 13.50
N ALA A 78 4.69 5.66 14.26
CA ALA A 78 4.80 5.68 15.71
C ALA A 78 4.18 4.45 16.37
N ALA A 79 2.97 4.05 15.93
CA ALA A 79 2.30 2.86 16.44
C ALA A 79 3.06 1.59 16.09
N SER A 80 3.56 1.46 14.86
CA SER A 80 4.30 0.28 14.39
C SER A 80 5.63 0.11 15.12
N ALA A 81 6.35 1.21 15.37
CA ALA A 81 7.62 1.18 16.11
C ALA A 81 7.47 0.63 17.55
N ASN A 82 6.31 0.84 18.17
CA ASN A 82 5.99 0.42 19.52
C ASN A 82 5.05 -0.81 19.57
N GLN A 83 4.60 -1.31 18.43
CA GLN A 83 3.56 -2.33 18.29
C GLN A 83 2.25 -1.97 19.02
N GLU A 84 1.91 -0.70 19.00
CA GLU A 84 0.67 -0.18 19.58
C GLU A 84 -0.52 -0.43 18.65
N PRO A 85 -1.71 -0.74 19.20
CA PRO A 85 -2.91 -0.93 18.39
C PRO A 85 -3.29 0.34 17.64
N ILE A 86 -3.43 0.23 16.31
CA ILE A 86 -3.91 1.29 15.43
C ILE A 86 -4.78 0.71 14.33
N VAL A 87 -5.89 1.37 14.05
CA VAL A 87 -6.67 1.19 12.83
C VAL A 87 -6.85 2.56 12.18
N LEU A 88 -6.52 2.67 10.89
CA LEU A 88 -6.47 3.96 10.22
C LEU A 88 -6.94 3.86 8.78
N PHE A 89 -7.21 5.04 8.20
CA PHE A 89 -7.54 5.13 6.79
C PHE A 89 -6.32 4.83 5.92
N ASN A 90 -6.47 3.87 5.01
CA ASN A 90 -5.52 3.59 3.94
C ASN A 90 -6.27 3.28 2.64
N TRP A 91 -5.57 3.28 1.53
CA TRP A 91 -6.11 2.91 0.21
C TRP A 91 -5.05 2.15 -0.59
N THR A 92 -5.48 1.40 -1.59
CA THR A 92 -4.60 0.70 -2.52
C THR A 92 -4.82 1.26 -3.94
N PRO A 93 -3.77 1.45 -4.76
CA PRO A 93 -2.35 1.26 -4.46
C PRO A 93 -1.77 2.41 -3.63
N ASN A 94 -0.96 2.08 -2.63
CA ASN A 94 -0.24 3.04 -1.79
C ASN A 94 1.11 2.45 -1.38
N PHE A 95 2.09 3.30 -1.04
CA PHE A 95 3.41 2.86 -0.56
C PHE A 95 3.35 2.11 0.78
N ILE A 96 2.31 2.35 1.59
CA ILE A 96 2.13 1.69 2.89
C ILE A 96 2.18 0.17 2.76
N GLU A 97 1.54 -0.40 1.75
CA GLU A 97 1.49 -1.86 1.53
C GLU A 97 2.86 -2.45 1.12
N ALA A 98 3.79 -1.61 0.69
CA ALA A 98 5.17 -2.01 0.41
C ALA A 98 6.08 -1.93 1.65
N MET A 99 5.73 -1.09 2.63
CA MET A 99 6.53 -0.84 3.83
C MET A 99 6.05 -1.58 5.07
N TYR A 100 4.74 -1.82 5.17
CA TYR A 100 4.11 -2.42 6.35
C TYR A 100 3.25 -3.61 5.95
N ASP A 101 3.40 -4.70 6.65
CA ASP A 101 2.47 -5.82 6.57
C ASP A 101 1.18 -5.47 7.30
N GLY A 102 0.04 -5.60 6.61
CA GLY A 102 -1.26 -5.26 7.17
C GLY A 102 -2.41 -5.61 6.22
N LYS A 103 -3.62 -5.44 6.71
CA LYS A 103 -4.83 -5.83 5.96
C LYS A 103 -5.93 -4.79 6.11
N PHE A 104 -6.83 -4.80 5.15
CA PHE A 104 -8.09 -4.04 5.22
C PHE A 104 -9.13 -4.79 6.03
N ILE A 105 -9.92 -4.04 6.82
CA ILE A 105 -11.07 -4.61 7.54
C ILE A 105 -12.13 -5.05 6.55
N GLU A 106 -12.66 -6.25 6.76
CA GLU A 106 -13.75 -6.81 5.98
C GLU A 106 -15.09 -6.42 6.61
N PHE A 107 -15.71 -5.40 6.02
CA PHE A 107 -17.09 -4.97 6.32
C PHE A 107 -18.11 -5.78 5.50
N PRO A 108 -19.41 -5.68 5.80
CA PRO A 108 -20.47 -6.26 4.97
C PRO A 108 -20.34 -5.85 3.51
N THR A 109 -20.78 -6.73 2.60
CA THR A 109 -20.60 -6.52 1.16
C THR A 109 -21.21 -5.21 0.70
N PHE A 110 -20.44 -4.44 -0.07
CA PHE A 110 -20.90 -3.19 -0.67
C PHE A 110 -22.00 -3.43 -1.71
N ALA A 111 -22.98 -2.55 -1.71
CA ALA A 111 -23.91 -2.30 -2.81
C ALA A 111 -24.21 -0.80 -2.87
N ASP A 112 -24.61 -0.29 -4.03
CA ASP A 112 -24.87 1.16 -4.20
C ASP A 112 -26.01 1.64 -3.31
N GLU A 113 -26.99 0.79 -3.04
CA GLU A 113 -28.12 1.03 -2.15
C GLU A 113 -27.67 1.33 -0.72
N CYS A 114 -26.59 0.72 -0.25
CA CYS A 114 -26.05 0.94 1.09
C CYS A 114 -25.82 2.43 1.43
N ARG A 115 -25.55 3.25 0.42
CA ARG A 115 -25.28 4.67 0.62
C ARG A 115 -26.48 5.57 0.38
N THR A 116 -27.52 5.05 -0.25
CA THR A 116 -28.66 5.85 -0.77
C THR A 116 -30.01 5.41 -0.26
N ASP A 117 -30.14 4.18 0.24
CA ASP A 117 -31.40 3.58 0.70
C ASP A 117 -31.25 3.09 2.15
N ALA A 118 -31.77 3.86 3.08
CA ALA A 118 -31.73 3.54 4.51
C ALA A 118 -32.53 2.28 4.89
N SER A 119 -33.33 1.71 3.99
CA SER A 119 -34.03 0.44 4.21
C SER A 119 -33.20 -0.78 3.82
N TRP A 120 -32.04 -0.54 3.17
CA TRP A 120 -31.11 -1.58 2.77
C TRP A 120 -30.07 -1.82 3.87
N GLY A 121 -29.54 -3.04 3.92
CA GLY A 121 -28.42 -3.35 4.78
C GLY A 121 -28.80 -4.02 6.10
N LEU A 122 -27.90 -3.98 7.07
CA LEU A 122 -28.05 -4.67 8.35
C LEU A 122 -28.95 -3.89 9.33
N ASN A 123 -28.86 -2.56 9.29
CA ASN A 123 -29.59 -1.68 10.18
C ASN A 123 -30.54 -0.78 9.39
N PRO A 124 -31.82 -1.15 9.23
CA PRO A 124 -32.84 -0.28 8.64
C PRO A 124 -32.87 1.09 9.34
N GLU A 125 -33.12 2.14 8.57
CA GLU A 125 -33.09 3.54 8.99
C GLU A 125 -31.71 4.20 9.04
N THR A 126 -30.64 3.46 8.71
CA THR A 126 -29.28 3.99 8.58
C THR A 126 -28.75 3.78 7.15
N THR A 127 -27.63 4.43 6.86
CA THR A 127 -26.86 4.21 5.62
C THR A 127 -25.40 3.93 5.96
N HIS A 128 -24.63 3.45 5.00
CA HIS A 128 -23.18 3.15 5.15
C HIS A 128 -22.85 1.96 6.06
N ASP A 129 -23.82 1.10 6.35
CA ASP A 129 -23.63 -0.16 7.10
C ASP A 129 -23.02 -1.27 6.24
N CYS A 130 -22.14 -0.90 5.33
CA CYS A 130 -21.40 -1.79 4.43
C CYS A 130 -19.96 -1.34 4.23
N GLY A 131 -19.18 -2.16 3.53
CA GLY A 131 -17.81 -1.86 3.14
C GLY A 131 -17.71 -0.90 1.96
N ASN A 132 -16.61 -1.04 1.24
CA ASN A 132 -16.34 -0.32 -0.01
C ASN A 132 -16.37 -1.31 -1.19
N PRO A 133 -16.52 -0.83 -2.44
CA PRO A 133 -16.37 -1.68 -3.62
C PRO A 133 -15.03 -2.41 -3.61
N LYS A 134 -15.05 -3.75 -3.72
CA LYS A 134 -13.80 -4.55 -3.66
C LYS A 134 -12.99 -4.52 -4.94
N ASP A 135 -13.63 -4.40 -6.08
CA ASP A 135 -12.98 -4.48 -7.40
C ASP A 135 -12.61 -3.09 -7.95
N GLY A 136 -12.17 -2.21 -7.07
CA GLY A 136 -11.69 -0.89 -7.45
C GLY A 136 -10.40 -1.00 -8.26
N TYR A 137 -10.31 -0.25 -9.36
CA TYR A 137 -9.10 -0.12 -10.17
C TYR A 137 -8.86 1.33 -10.56
N LEU A 138 -7.61 1.64 -10.89
CA LEU A 138 -7.24 2.97 -11.35
C LEU A 138 -7.86 3.25 -12.73
N LYS A 139 -8.43 4.42 -12.88
CA LYS A 139 -9.05 4.89 -14.12
C LYS A 139 -8.44 6.21 -14.54
N LEU A 140 -8.27 6.36 -15.84
CA LEU A 140 -7.97 7.64 -16.46
C LEU A 140 -9.27 8.26 -16.98
N GLY A 141 -9.66 9.41 -16.41
CA GLY A 141 -10.83 10.16 -16.86
C GLY A 141 -10.47 11.14 -17.95
N VAL A 142 -11.28 11.21 -18.99
CA VAL A 142 -11.17 12.22 -20.04
C VAL A 142 -12.51 12.91 -20.24
N TRP A 143 -12.48 14.14 -20.68
CA TRP A 143 -13.67 14.88 -21.10
C TRP A 143 -14.38 14.20 -22.29
N GLU A 144 -15.71 14.22 -22.35
CA GLU A 144 -16.54 13.53 -23.35
C GLU A 144 -16.14 13.86 -24.80
N GLY A 145 -15.80 15.10 -25.10
CA GLY A 145 -15.35 15.53 -26.42
C GLY A 145 -13.90 15.21 -26.75
N PHE A 146 -13.11 14.69 -25.79
CA PHE A 146 -11.68 14.41 -25.97
C PHE A 146 -11.39 13.43 -27.11
N PRO A 147 -12.10 12.29 -27.25
CA PRO A 147 -11.86 11.34 -28.33
C PRO A 147 -12.04 11.94 -29.72
N ALA A 148 -13.07 12.77 -29.91
CA ALA A 148 -13.35 13.39 -31.18
C ALA A 148 -12.34 14.49 -31.54
N LYS A 149 -11.88 15.25 -30.54
CA LYS A 149 -10.96 16.36 -30.73
C LYS A 149 -9.50 15.94 -30.89
N TRP A 150 -9.08 14.91 -30.17
CA TRP A 150 -7.69 14.43 -30.13
C TRP A 150 -7.62 12.90 -30.18
N PRO A 151 -7.97 12.26 -31.30
CA PRO A 151 -8.08 10.80 -31.38
C PRO A 151 -6.75 10.07 -31.07
N ASN A 152 -5.62 10.62 -31.47
CA ASN A 152 -4.31 10.02 -31.20
C ASN A 152 -3.92 10.09 -29.70
N ALA A 153 -4.21 11.22 -29.05
CA ALA A 153 -3.99 11.35 -27.62
C ALA A 153 -4.93 10.42 -26.83
N TYR A 154 -6.18 10.27 -27.30
CA TYR A 154 -7.11 9.34 -26.68
C TYR A 154 -6.65 7.87 -26.81
N ALA A 155 -6.13 7.48 -27.97
CA ALA A 155 -5.57 6.15 -28.15
C ALA A 155 -4.39 5.89 -27.20
N ALA A 156 -3.51 6.88 -27.01
CA ALA A 156 -2.41 6.78 -26.04
C ALA A 156 -2.95 6.59 -24.61
N VAL A 157 -3.92 7.39 -24.18
CA VAL A 157 -4.53 7.29 -22.85
C VAL A 157 -5.22 5.94 -22.65
N GLN A 158 -5.90 5.40 -23.67
CA GLN A 158 -6.53 4.08 -23.60
C GLN A 158 -5.52 2.93 -23.42
N ASN A 159 -4.32 3.09 -23.96
CA ASN A 159 -3.25 2.07 -23.86
C ASN A 159 -2.48 2.15 -22.54
N MET A 160 -2.58 3.25 -21.80
CA MET A 160 -1.90 3.40 -20.51
C MET A 160 -2.42 2.37 -19.51
N ASN A 161 -1.50 1.60 -18.95
CA ASN A 161 -1.81 0.56 -17.97
C ASN A 161 -0.77 0.55 -16.86
N PHE A 162 -1.03 1.33 -15.81
CA PHE A 162 -0.23 1.33 -14.59
C PHE A 162 -0.66 0.17 -13.69
N SER A 163 0.30 -0.60 -13.22
CA SER A 163 0.08 -1.56 -12.15
C SER A 163 0.02 -0.88 -10.77
N ASN A 164 -0.52 -1.58 -9.78
CA ASN A 164 -0.47 -1.11 -8.40
C ASN A 164 0.98 -0.86 -7.93
N LEU A 165 1.92 -1.71 -8.38
CA LEU A 165 3.33 -1.55 -8.05
C LEU A 165 3.95 -0.27 -8.64
N ASP A 166 3.59 0.11 -9.86
CA ASP A 166 4.07 1.38 -10.45
C ASP A 166 3.64 2.57 -9.61
N ILE A 167 2.39 2.58 -9.18
CA ILE A 167 1.86 3.69 -8.37
C ILE A 167 2.45 3.67 -6.96
N ALA A 168 2.62 2.51 -6.36
CA ALA A 168 3.28 2.39 -5.06
C ALA A 168 4.73 2.89 -5.11
N GLN A 169 5.48 2.57 -6.17
CA GLN A 169 6.85 3.05 -6.38
C GLN A 169 6.90 4.56 -6.57
N LEU A 170 6.02 5.12 -7.40
CA LEU A 170 5.94 6.57 -7.60
C LEU A 170 5.56 7.31 -6.30
N ALA A 171 4.65 6.74 -5.52
CA ALA A 171 4.31 7.27 -4.21
C ALA A 171 5.50 7.22 -3.22
N MET A 172 6.29 6.14 -3.24
CA MET A 172 7.52 6.06 -2.43
C MET A 172 8.51 7.18 -2.79
N TYR A 173 8.76 7.43 -4.07
CA TYR A 173 9.68 8.49 -4.51
C TYR A 173 9.29 9.87 -3.96
N VAL A 174 7.98 10.17 -3.93
CA VAL A 174 7.49 11.48 -3.46
C VAL A 174 7.34 11.51 -1.94
N ASP A 175 6.67 10.55 -1.34
CA ASP A 175 6.27 10.60 0.07
C ASP A 175 7.39 10.17 1.02
N ILE A 176 8.31 9.30 0.58
CA ILE A 176 9.38 8.75 1.42
C ILE A 176 10.73 9.35 1.05
N ASP A 177 11.09 9.33 -0.26
CA ASP A 177 12.39 9.81 -0.72
C ASP A 177 12.42 11.35 -0.87
N GLY A 178 11.25 12.00 -0.77
CA GLY A 178 11.09 13.46 -0.82
C GLY A 178 11.40 14.05 -2.19
N MET A 179 11.25 13.27 -3.26
CA MET A 179 11.40 13.77 -4.63
C MET A 179 10.24 14.69 -5.01
N GLU A 180 10.54 15.71 -5.81
CA GLU A 180 9.47 16.46 -6.46
C GLU A 180 8.73 15.56 -7.45
N PRO A 181 7.38 15.71 -7.60
CA PRO A 181 6.58 14.84 -8.48
C PRO A 181 7.08 14.78 -9.92
N GLU A 182 7.60 15.89 -10.45
CA GLU A 182 8.18 16.00 -11.78
C GLU A 182 9.43 15.13 -11.94
N ASP A 183 10.30 15.12 -10.92
CA ASP A 183 11.53 14.34 -10.90
C ASP A 183 11.22 12.84 -10.75
N ALA A 184 10.28 12.48 -9.89
CA ALA A 184 9.80 11.11 -9.74
C ALA A 184 9.21 10.56 -11.04
N ALA A 185 8.39 11.37 -11.73
CA ALA A 185 7.83 11.01 -13.02
C ALA A 185 8.93 10.85 -14.10
N ALA A 186 9.91 11.76 -14.14
CA ALA A 186 11.02 11.67 -15.09
C ALA A 186 11.87 10.42 -14.87
N LEU A 187 12.14 10.09 -13.61
CA LEU A 187 12.87 8.86 -13.25
C LEU A 187 12.09 7.63 -13.72
N TRP A 188 10.80 7.52 -13.36
CA TRP A 188 9.98 6.39 -13.77
C TRP A 188 9.90 6.25 -15.30
N LEU A 189 9.72 7.35 -16.02
CA LEU A 189 9.69 7.35 -17.50
C LEU A 189 11.03 6.88 -18.09
N SER A 190 12.17 7.23 -17.50
CA SER A 190 13.46 6.77 -17.97
C SER A 190 13.65 5.26 -17.80
N GLU A 191 13.19 4.71 -16.68
CA GLU A 191 13.28 3.29 -16.36
C GLU A 191 12.26 2.43 -17.14
N ASN A 192 11.11 3.01 -17.53
CA ASN A 192 10.02 2.32 -18.20
C ASN A 192 9.84 2.75 -19.66
N CYS A 193 10.91 3.21 -20.31
CA CYS A 193 10.80 3.87 -21.61
C CYS A 193 10.15 3.01 -22.70
N ALA A 194 10.52 1.76 -22.84
CA ALA A 194 9.93 0.84 -23.80
C ALA A 194 8.42 0.62 -23.56
N ARG A 195 7.97 0.74 -22.31
CA ARG A 195 6.57 0.55 -21.94
C ARG A 195 5.73 1.74 -22.34
N TRP A 196 6.12 2.97 -21.95
CA TRP A 196 5.33 4.15 -22.27
C TRP A 196 5.40 4.56 -23.76
N THR A 197 6.51 4.25 -24.46
CA THR A 197 6.58 4.41 -25.92
C THR A 197 5.58 3.48 -26.62
N GLY A 198 5.41 2.24 -26.14
CA GLY A 198 4.37 1.35 -26.60
C GLY A 198 2.95 1.88 -26.37
N TRP A 199 2.70 2.61 -25.28
CA TRP A 199 1.40 3.22 -25.02
C TRP A 199 1.12 4.43 -25.93
N SER A 200 2.11 5.28 -26.11
CA SER A 200 1.98 6.55 -26.84
C SER A 200 2.12 6.40 -28.35
N GLY A 201 2.68 5.28 -28.82
CA GLY A 201 3.10 5.11 -30.21
C GLY A 201 4.34 5.94 -30.58
N ALA A 202 5.07 6.46 -29.59
CA ALA A 202 6.32 7.18 -29.82
C ALA A 202 7.39 6.22 -30.34
N ASP A 203 8.33 6.74 -31.16
CA ASP A 203 9.47 5.95 -31.61
C ASP A 203 10.38 5.60 -30.43
N ALA A 204 10.79 4.34 -30.34
CA ALA A 204 11.67 3.87 -29.28
C ALA A 204 13.05 4.60 -29.23
N SER A 205 13.44 5.29 -30.30
CA SER A 205 14.66 6.11 -30.34
C SER A 205 14.62 7.31 -29.40
N VAL A 206 13.44 7.69 -28.89
CA VAL A 206 13.32 8.73 -27.84
C VAL A 206 13.76 8.22 -26.47
N CYS A 207 13.88 6.91 -26.31
CA CYS A 207 14.41 6.33 -25.08
C CYS A 207 15.90 6.65 -24.95
N PRO A 208 16.37 7.05 -23.75
CA PRO A 208 17.80 7.02 -23.51
C PRO A 208 18.30 5.62 -23.85
N GLU A 209 19.45 5.53 -24.54
CA GLU A 209 20.12 4.22 -24.61
C GLU A 209 20.17 3.69 -23.19
N ALA A 210 19.62 2.48 -23.01
CA ALA A 210 19.73 1.81 -21.72
C ALA A 210 21.19 1.94 -21.31
N PRO A 211 21.53 2.49 -20.14
CA PRO A 211 22.91 2.50 -19.69
C PRO A 211 23.40 1.10 -19.96
N ALA A 212 24.49 0.97 -20.70
CA ALA A 212 25.07 -0.33 -21.05
C ALA A 212 25.01 -1.13 -19.77
N ALA A 213 24.27 -2.25 -19.79
CA ALA A 213 24.03 -3.03 -18.58
C ALA A 213 25.38 -3.07 -17.86
N PRO A 214 25.50 -2.62 -16.62
CA PRO A 214 26.79 -2.53 -15.97
C PRO A 214 27.44 -3.86 -16.26
N GLU A 215 28.67 -3.84 -16.83
CA GLU A 215 29.39 -5.06 -17.15
C GLU A 215 29.28 -5.88 -15.89
N VAL A 216 28.47 -6.92 -15.92
CA VAL A 216 28.15 -7.69 -14.71
C VAL A 216 29.47 -8.33 -14.37
N ASP A 217 30.17 -7.76 -13.41
CA ASP A 217 31.31 -8.41 -12.81
C ASP A 217 30.83 -9.76 -12.28
N LEU A 218 31.11 -10.81 -13.02
CA LEU A 218 30.71 -12.17 -12.65
C LEU A 218 31.48 -12.68 -11.43
N THR A 219 32.49 -11.91 -11.00
CA THR A 219 33.30 -12.23 -9.82
C THR A 219 33.47 -11.00 -8.90
N PRO A 220 32.39 -10.31 -8.50
CA PRO A 220 32.47 -9.09 -7.67
C PRO A 220 33.14 -9.33 -6.32
N GLY A 221 33.28 -10.59 -5.92
CA GLY A 221 33.88 -10.99 -4.65
C GLY A 221 35.36 -11.40 -4.76
N GLU A 222 36.01 -11.27 -5.93
CA GLU A 222 37.41 -11.67 -6.07
C GLU A 222 38.31 -10.93 -5.08
N GLY A 223 39.04 -11.71 -4.25
CA GLY A 223 39.92 -11.18 -3.21
C GLY A 223 39.23 -10.68 -1.94
N VAL A 224 37.90 -10.86 -1.81
CA VAL A 224 37.13 -10.49 -0.62
C VAL A 224 36.79 -11.74 0.18
N GLU A 225 37.22 -11.77 1.45
CA GLU A 225 36.89 -12.84 2.39
C GLU A 225 35.79 -12.40 3.31
N LEU A 226 34.73 -13.21 3.44
CA LEU A 226 33.56 -12.95 4.29
C LEU A 226 33.46 -14.00 5.40
N THR A 227 33.11 -13.55 6.60
CA THR A 227 32.76 -14.43 7.72
C THR A 227 31.25 -14.43 7.88
N MET A 228 30.67 -15.62 7.93
CA MET A 228 29.22 -15.78 8.11
C MET A 228 28.92 -16.32 9.51
N CYS A 229 27.78 -15.87 10.06
CA CYS A 229 27.12 -16.50 11.20
C CYS A 229 25.78 -17.08 10.75
N ARG A 230 25.29 -18.06 11.49
CA ARG A 230 23.99 -18.69 11.24
C ARG A 230 23.19 -18.83 12.52
N ALA A 231 21.89 -18.94 12.36
CA ALA A 231 21.02 -19.32 13.45
C ALA A 231 21.12 -20.83 13.76
N ASN A 232 20.88 -21.24 15.01
CA ASN A 232 21.09 -22.62 15.46
C ASN A 232 19.84 -23.51 15.31
N TRP A 233 19.02 -23.27 14.31
CA TRP A 233 17.84 -24.08 13.97
C TRP A 233 17.83 -24.45 12.47
N ALA A 234 17.09 -25.50 12.09
CA ALA A 234 17.16 -26.15 10.78
C ALA A 234 17.00 -25.19 9.60
N SER A 235 15.99 -24.30 9.61
CA SER A 235 15.78 -23.32 8.53
C SER A 235 16.90 -22.27 8.47
N GLY A 236 17.49 -21.93 9.60
CA GLY A 236 18.63 -21.04 9.68
C GLY A 236 19.88 -21.65 9.03
N TYR A 237 20.12 -22.95 9.19
CA TYR A 237 21.20 -23.67 8.50
C TYR A 237 21.02 -23.62 6.99
N ILE A 238 19.81 -23.92 6.49
CA ILE A 238 19.51 -23.94 5.06
C ILE A 238 19.67 -22.56 4.43
N GLN A 239 19.15 -21.51 5.08
CA GLN A 239 19.24 -20.15 4.59
C GLN A 239 20.70 -19.67 4.53
N ALA A 240 21.49 -19.94 5.55
CA ALA A 240 22.90 -19.58 5.58
C ALA A 240 23.68 -20.30 4.47
N GLU A 241 23.39 -21.57 4.22
CA GLU A 241 24.02 -22.33 3.15
C GLU A 241 23.67 -21.81 1.75
N ILE A 242 22.41 -21.44 1.51
CA ILE A 242 22.00 -20.81 0.24
C ILE A 242 22.76 -19.51 0.01
N VAL A 243 22.83 -18.63 1.01
CA VAL A 243 23.56 -17.36 0.94
C VAL A 243 25.05 -17.61 0.70
N ARG A 244 25.65 -18.56 1.40
CA ARG A 244 27.06 -18.94 1.23
C ARG A 244 27.35 -19.35 -0.21
N GLN A 245 26.53 -20.23 -0.78
CA GLN A 245 26.73 -20.70 -2.15
C GLN A 245 26.55 -19.59 -3.19
N ILE A 246 25.58 -18.69 -3.03
CA ILE A 246 25.39 -17.54 -3.90
C ILE A 246 26.64 -16.64 -3.88
N LEU A 247 27.14 -16.32 -2.70
CA LEU A 247 28.33 -15.48 -2.53
C LEU A 247 29.58 -16.15 -3.13
N GLN A 248 29.76 -17.45 -2.94
CA GLN A 248 30.85 -18.18 -3.53
C GLN A 248 30.81 -18.19 -5.07
N GLN A 249 29.60 -18.32 -5.66
CA GLN A 249 29.42 -18.21 -7.11
C GLN A 249 29.74 -16.81 -7.64
N ALA A 250 29.56 -15.77 -6.81
CA ALA A 250 29.97 -14.39 -7.09
C ALA A 250 31.46 -14.11 -6.82
N GLY A 251 32.25 -15.12 -6.48
CA GLY A 251 33.70 -15.03 -6.31
C GLY A 251 34.17 -14.67 -4.90
N PHE A 252 33.28 -14.53 -3.92
CA PHE A 252 33.67 -14.28 -2.53
C PHE A 252 34.28 -15.52 -1.87
N GLY A 253 35.37 -15.35 -1.12
CA GLY A 253 35.78 -16.34 -0.13
C GLY A 253 34.81 -16.29 1.05
N VAL A 254 34.14 -17.40 1.35
CA VAL A 254 33.14 -17.40 2.46
C VAL A 254 33.45 -18.56 3.39
N SER A 255 33.69 -18.23 4.66
CA SER A 255 33.89 -19.22 5.72
C SER A 255 32.62 -20.05 5.95
N ASP A 256 32.80 -21.27 6.48
CA ASP A 256 31.67 -22.02 6.99
C ASP A 256 30.98 -21.22 8.10
N PRO A 257 29.64 -21.14 8.09
CA PRO A 257 28.88 -20.41 9.10
C PRO A 257 29.09 -21.04 10.50
N ALA A 258 29.53 -20.24 11.44
CA ALA A 258 29.72 -20.65 12.83
C ALA A 258 28.41 -20.65 13.64
#